data_8aecee98b7a8c21fdf40bbe55969a4ba
#
_entry.id   8aecee98b7a8c21fdf40bbe55969a4ba
#
_cell.length_a   1.000
_cell.length_b   1.000
_cell.length_c   1.000
_cell.angle_alpha   90.00
_cell.angle_beta   90.00
_cell.angle_gamma   90.00
#
_symmetry.space_group_name_H-M   'P 1'
#
loop_
_entity.id
_entity.type
_entity.pdbx_description
1 polymer ?
#
loop_
_entity_poly.entity_id
_entity_poly.type
_entity_poly.pdbx_seq_one_letter_code
_entity_poly.pdbx_strand_id
1 'polypeptide(L)'
;EDPKTAKGIVKREVIRVVTPGTVVDEELLDEKNNNYLAVIYSQRDKYGFAVSDISTGEIYTTEISGADEALNEIARYEPKEILLNSDAAEKLSAQVELRFHITPDECTDDFFENSEFEKNILQQFGKNSLSEIALDTKPYAVRAVGAMIAYLEHTQKTSLTYLNTINTYEVNQYMDIDVNTRRNLEITETMRDKVKRGSLLWVLDNTETSMGARLLKQWIEKPLINPIEINKRLYSVKELTENIMLRDDLSAVLSGTYDISRIISRISLGTVTPKDLIALKMTLLQLPELEYTLSNVKSPMLGDMRKNFDLLEDVCDLLERAINDEPPALLRDGNVIKEGFNEEIDNLRIAMRDGKKWLAALENEERESTGISKLKVGYNKVFGYYIEITKSAIKDVPDYYIRKQTLANCERYITPKLKEIENTILGASEKIVTLESYVFEQVRTSVSEEIERLKNAAHIIATTDVLLSLAQTAYKNNFTMPEISDNGKIEITDGRHPVVEKMSKNSMFVPNDTLLNNDDDRMI
;
A
#
# COMPACT_ATOMS: atom_id res chain seq x y z
N GLU A 1 -1.98 -27.29 -4.21
CA GLU A 1 -2.99 -28.36 -4.23
C GLU A 1 -3.60 -28.50 -2.83
N ASP A 2 -4.94 -28.57 -2.74
CA ASP A 2 -5.62 -28.68 -1.43
C ASP A 2 -5.23 -30.03 -0.77
N PRO A 3 -4.69 -30.03 0.45
CA PRO A 3 -4.33 -31.25 1.17
C PRO A 3 -5.48 -32.25 1.34
N LYS A 4 -6.74 -31.79 1.32
CA LYS A 4 -7.95 -32.62 1.46
C LYS A 4 -8.29 -33.39 0.18
N THR A 5 -7.87 -32.91 -0.99
CA THR A 5 -8.16 -33.49 -2.30
C THR A 5 -6.98 -34.23 -2.92
N ALA A 6 -5.78 -34.04 -2.38
CA ALA A 6 -4.56 -34.64 -2.88
C ALA A 6 -4.51 -36.16 -2.64
N LYS A 7 -4.31 -36.93 -3.70
CA LYS A 7 -4.01 -38.38 -3.61
C LYS A 7 -2.50 -38.58 -3.47
N GLY A 8 -1.98 -38.46 -2.24
CA GLY A 8 -0.56 -38.64 -1.95
C GLY A 8 0.08 -37.41 -1.30
N ILE A 9 1.38 -37.19 -1.57
CA ILE A 9 2.11 -36.01 -1.05
C ILE A 9 1.63 -34.80 -1.84
N VAL A 10 1.13 -33.77 -1.12
CA VAL A 10 0.69 -32.50 -1.69
C VAL A 10 1.84 -31.85 -2.46
N LYS A 11 1.59 -31.51 -3.73
CA LYS A 11 2.56 -30.79 -4.55
C LYS A 11 2.79 -29.40 -3.95
N ARG A 12 4.04 -29.08 -3.67
CA ARG A 12 4.48 -27.77 -3.17
C ARG A 12 5.23 -27.05 -4.27
N GLU A 13 4.86 -25.80 -4.51
CA GLU A 13 5.54 -24.92 -5.46
C GLU A 13 5.84 -23.59 -4.77
N VAL A 14 6.92 -22.92 -5.22
CA VAL A 14 7.23 -21.56 -4.79
C VAL A 14 6.22 -20.64 -5.47
N ILE A 15 5.35 -20.01 -4.68
CA ILE A 15 4.33 -19.09 -5.16
C ILE A 15 4.82 -17.65 -5.23
N ARG A 16 5.87 -17.32 -4.46
CA ARG A 16 6.46 -15.98 -4.40
C ARG A 16 7.82 -16.04 -3.71
N VAL A 17 8.74 -15.19 -4.13
CA VAL A 17 9.99 -14.89 -3.43
C VAL A 17 9.90 -13.46 -2.90
N VAL A 18 10.08 -13.27 -1.60
CA VAL A 18 10.06 -11.94 -0.97
C VAL A 18 11.51 -11.52 -0.70
N THR A 19 11.89 -10.40 -1.29
CA THR A 19 13.20 -9.75 -1.10
C THR A 19 13.01 -8.37 -0.46
N PRO A 20 14.05 -7.69 0.05
CA PRO A 20 13.89 -6.41 0.73
C PRO A 20 13.14 -5.34 -0.08
N GLY A 21 13.35 -5.27 -1.41
CA GLY A 21 12.69 -4.33 -2.32
C GLY A 21 11.33 -4.81 -2.83
N THR A 22 10.92 -6.05 -2.53
CA THR A 22 9.68 -6.64 -3.04
C THR A 22 8.65 -6.95 -1.93
N VAL A 23 8.80 -6.35 -0.76
CA VAL A 23 7.83 -6.44 0.34
C VAL A 23 6.56 -5.68 0.00
N VAL A 24 5.39 -6.29 0.25
CA VAL A 24 4.05 -5.66 0.14
C VAL A 24 3.21 -5.85 1.40
N ASP A 25 3.69 -6.67 2.34
CA ASP A 25 3.02 -6.94 3.60
C ASP A 25 3.12 -5.70 4.50
N GLU A 26 1.98 -5.15 4.91
CA GLU A 26 1.88 -3.89 5.65
C GLU A 26 2.65 -3.91 6.97
N GLU A 27 2.64 -5.04 7.68
CA GLU A 27 3.37 -5.21 8.95
C GLU A 27 4.90 -5.08 8.81
N LEU A 28 5.44 -5.25 7.61
CA LEU A 28 6.88 -5.19 7.31
C LEU A 28 7.29 -3.86 6.66
N LEU A 29 6.33 -3.03 6.28
CA LEU A 29 6.55 -1.76 5.60
C LEU A 29 6.47 -0.59 6.58
N ASP A 30 7.34 0.42 6.38
CA ASP A 30 7.15 1.72 7.00
C ASP A 30 6.01 2.46 6.29
N GLU A 31 5.04 2.96 7.05
CA GLU A 31 3.85 3.62 6.50
C GLU A 31 4.18 4.90 5.72
N LYS A 32 5.17 5.67 6.20
CA LYS A 32 5.53 6.99 5.68
C LYS A 32 6.72 6.98 4.72
N ASN A 33 7.30 5.82 4.44
CA ASN A 33 8.42 5.66 3.52
C ASN A 33 8.07 4.68 2.40
N ASN A 34 8.63 4.96 1.22
CA ASN A 34 8.58 4.02 0.10
C ASN A 34 9.53 2.84 0.33
N ASN A 35 9.23 1.71 -0.32
CA ASN A 35 10.05 0.51 -0.31
C ASN A 35 10.60 0.24 -1.70
N TYR A 36 11.62 1.00 -2.09
CA TYR A 36 12.15 0.96 -3.44
C TYR A 36 13.07 -0.23 -3.72
N LEU A 37 12.85 -0.86 -4.88
CA LEU A 37 13.78 -1.70 -5.61
C LEU A 37 14.41 -0.86 -6.71
N ALA A 38 15.74 -0.78 -6.78
CA ALA A 38 16.46 -0.13 -7.87
C ALA A 38 17.13 -1.16 -8.78
N VAL A 39 17.11 -0.92 -10.08
CA VAL A 39 17.81 -1.70 -11.10
C VAL A 39 18.66 -0.77 -11.93
N ILE A 40 19.94 -1.07 -12.03
CA ILE A 40 20.91 -0.22 -12.72
C ILE A 40 21.64 -1.06 -13.77
N TYR A 41 21.52 -0.62 -15.02
CA TYR A 41 22.26 -1.16 -16.14
C TYR A 41 23.35 -0.19 -16.54
N SER A 42 24.59 -0.64 -16.67
CA SER A 42 25.71 0.18 -17.15
C SER A 42 26.38 -0.43 -18.37
N GLN A 43 26.79 0.42 -19.29
CA GLN A 43 27.69 0.11 -20.37
C GLN A 43 28.45 1.37 -20.80
N ARG A 44 29.79 1.34 -20.82
CA ARG A 44 30.63 2.43 -21.29
C ARG A 44 30.35 3.78 -20.62
N ASP A 45 30.23 3.81 -19.31
CA ASP A 45 29.97 5.02 -18.49
C ASP A 45 28.61 5.72 -18.76
N LYS A 46 27.68 4.99 -19.36
CA LYS A 46 26.27 5.33 -19.48
C LYS A 46 25.47 4.39 -18.58
N TYR A 47 24.47 4.92 -17.90
CA TYR A 47 23.67 4.18 -16.94
C TYR A 47 22.19 4.34 -17.24
N GLY A 48 21.47 3.23 -17.32
CA GLY A 48 20.02 3.21 -17.20
C GLY A 48 19.67 2.97 -15.74
N PHE A 49 18.81 3.79 -15.20
CA PHE A 49 18.32 3.69 -13.82
C PHE A 49 16.82 3.47 -13.84
N ALA A 50 16.35 2.42 -13.19
CA ALA A 50 14.94 2.17 -12.95
C ALA A 50 14.71 1.90 -11.48
N VAL A 51 13.65 2.45 -10.92
CA VAL A 51 13.29 2.24 -9.52
C VAL A 51 11.78 2.05 -9.39
N SER A 52 11.37 1.10 -8.56
CA SER A 52 9.96 0.79 -8.33
C SER A 52 9.67 0.56 -6.86
N ASP A 53 8.55 1.06 -6.39
CA ASP A 53 7.91 0.62 -5.15
C ASP A 53 6.71 -0.25 -5.51
N ILE A 54 6.86 -1.55 -5.38
CA ILE A 54 5.79 -2.50 -5.71
C ILE A 54 4.61 -2.43 -4.74
N SER A 55 4.80 -1.86 -3.56
CA SER A 55 3.73 -1.69 -2.57
C SER A 55 2.78 -0.53 -2.94
N THR A 56 3.21 0.41 -3.77
CA THR A 56 2.42 1.56 -4.24
C THR A 56 2.15 1.53 -5.75
N GLY A 57 2.88 0.68 -6.48
CA GLY A 57 2.73 0.56 -7.94
C GLY A 57 3.42 1.66 -8.74
N GLU A 58 4.42 2.32 -8.16
CA GLU A 58 5.18 3.41 -8.81
C GLU A 58 6.42 2.87 -9.51
N ILE A 59 6.68 3.36 -10.73
CA ILE A 59 7.93 3.12 -11.47
C ILE A 59 8.47 4.45 -11.97
N TYR A 60 9.75 4.70 -11.72
CA TYR A 60 10.49 5.84 -12.23
C TYR A 60 11.71 5.35 -12.99
N THR A 61 12.07 6.04 -14.08
CA THR A 61 13.25 5.67 -14.86
C THR A 61 13.89 6.89 -15.51
N THR A 62 15.21 6.81 -15.65
CA THR A 62 16.00 7.84 -16.35
C THR A 62 17.25 7.23 -16.95
N GLU A 63 17.94 7.99 -17.81
CA GLU A 63 19.26 7.68 -18.32
C GLU A 63 20.24 8.76 -17.89
N ILE A 64 21.38 8.34 -17.36
CA ILE A 64 22.39 9.21 -16.75
C ILE A 64 23.79 8.87 -17.26
N SER A 65 24.74 9.81 -17.08
CA SER A 65 26.12 9.65 -17.51
C SER A 65 27.05 9.85 -16.30
N GLY A 66 27.88 8.86 -16.03
CA GLY A 66 28.85 8.92 -14.93
C GLY A 66 28.37 8.24 -13.65
N ALA A 67 29.31 7.65 -12.94
CA ALA A 67 29.05 6.90 -11.70
C ALA A 67 28.55 7.80 -10.56
N ASP A 68 29.02 9.05 -10.48
CA ASP A 68 28.58 9.97 -9.42
C ASP A 68 27.10 10.36 -9.55
N GLU A 69 26.62 10.57 -10.78
CA GLU A 69 25.20 10.81 -11.03
C GLU A 69 24.35 9.57 -10.67
N ALA A 70 24.86 8.37 -10.97
CA ALA A 70 24.18 7.13 -10.56
C ALA A 70 24.08 7.01 -9.04
N LEU A 71 25.13 7.36 -8.30
CA LEU A 71 25.13 7.38 -6.84
C LEU A 71 24.19 8.46 -6.28
N ASN A 72 24.05 9.60 -6.95
CA ASN A 72 23.10 10.65 -6.55
C ASN A 72 21.66 10.15 -6.71
N GLU A 73 21.34 9.41 -7.79
CA GLU A 73 20.00 8.80 -7.95
C GLU A 73 19.72 7.71 -6.91
N ILE A 74 20.71 6.86 -6.57
CA ILE A 74 20.58 5.91 -5.47
C ILE A 74 20.28 6.64 -4.15
N ALA A 75 21.00 7.72 -3.87
CA ALA A 75 20.76 8.51 -2.66
C ALA A 75 19.39 9.17 -2.63
N ARG A 76 18.89 9.58 -3.80
CA ARG A 76 17.59 10.24 -3.96
C ARG A 76 16.42 9.31 -3.61
N TYR A 77 16.50 8.03 -4.00
CA TYR A 77 15.41 7.08 -3.78
C TYR A 77 15.60 6.21 -2.53
N GLU A 78 16.80 6.13 -1.98
CA GLU A 78 17.12 5.30 -0.80
C GLU A 78 16.57 3.86 -0.93
N PRO A 79 16.88 3.13 -2.02
CA PRO A 79 16.31 1.82 -2.27
C PRO A 79 16.69 0.83 -1.15
N LYS A 80 15.84 -0.16 -0.92
CA LYS A 80 16.10 -1.25 0.03
C LYS A 80 16.81 -2.43 -0.63
N GLU A 81 16.79 -2.48 -1.95
CA GLU A 81 17.42 -3.50 -2.77
C GLU A 81 17.93 -2.88 -4.06
N ILE A 82 19.11 -3.28 -4.50
CA ILE A 82 19.74 -2.76 -5.71
C ILE A 82 20.25 -3.94 -6.54
N LEU A 83 19.79 -4.00 -7.79
CA LEU A 83 20.25 -4.98 -8.78
C LEU A 83 21.17 -4.31 -9.79
N LEU A 84 22.31 -4.90 -10.03
CA LEU A 84 23.33 -4.39 -10.94
C LEU A 84 23.67 -5.43 -12.02
N ASN A 85 23.88 -5.00 -13.28
CA ASN A 85 24.59 -5.86 -14.22
C ASN A 85 26.09 -5.84 -13.93
N SER A 86 26.85 -6.74 -14.52
CA SER A 86 28.28 -6.95 -14.24
C SER A 86 29.12 -5.67 -14.38
N ASP A 87 28.89 -4.84 -15.42
CA ASP A 87 29.61 -3.56 -15.62
C ASP A 87 29.26 -2.52 -14.54
N ALA A 88 27.99 -2.45 -14.11
CA ALA A 88 27.57 -1.58 -13.02
C ALA A 88 28.11 -2.08 -11.66
N ALA A 89 28.16 -3.38 -11.44
CA ALA A 89 28.67 -3.98 -10.21
C ALA A 89 30.18 -3.67 -10.02
N GLU A 90 30.99 -3.82 -11.06
CA GLU A 90 32.41 -3.46 -11.02
C GLU A 90 32.64 -2.01 -10.62
N LYS A 91 31.78 -1.09 -11.11
CA LYS A 91 31.97 0.37 -10.91
C LYS A 91 31.35 0.91 -9.63
N LEU A 92 30.21 0.35 -9.18
CA LEU A 92 29.38 0.97 -8.15
C LEU A 92 29.34 0.19 -6.83
N SER A 93 29.52 -1.15 -6.81
CA SER A 93 29.25 -1.98 -5.62
C SER A 93 30.01 -1.50 -4.37
N ALA A 94 31.31 -1.23 -4.49
CA ALA A 94 32.11 -0.80 -3.35
C ALA A 94 31.64 0.55 -2.78
N GLN A 95 31.20 1.47 -3.63
CA GLN A 95 30.71 2.78 -3.20
C GLN A 95 29.29 2.70 -2.61
N VAL A 96 28.45 1.84 -3.17
CA VAL A 96 27.09 1.57 -2.66
C VAL A 96 27.17 0.98 -1.26
N GLU A 97 27.98 -0.06 -1.04
CA GLU A 97 28.19 -0.65 0.29
C GLU A 97 28.72 0.38 1.30
N LEU A 98 29.72 1.17 0.90
CA LEU A 98 30.36 2.14 1.79
C LEU A 98 29.41 3.29 2.17
N ARG A 99 28.65 3.82 1.22
CA ARG A 99 27.82 5.03 1.41
C ARG A 99 26.42 4.75 1.92
N PHE A 100 25.81 3.65 1.46
CA PHE A 100 24.40 3.34 1.72
C PHE A 100 24.21 2.12 2.62
N HIS A 101 25.27 1.34 2.91
CA HIS A 101 25.22 0.12 3.70
C HIS A 101 24.26 -0.93 3.12
N ILE A 102 24.15 -0.97 1.80
CA ILE A 102 23.39 -1.94 1.04
C ILE A 102 24.39 -2.78 0.25
N THR A 103 24.32 -4.09 0.37
CA THR A 103 25.06 -4.99 -0.51
C THR A 103 24.23 -5.18 -1.78
N PRO A 104 24.66 -4.67 -2.94
CA PRO A 104 23.93 -4.86 -4.18
C PRO A 104 23.93 -6.33 -4.60
N ASP A 105 22.83 -6.79 -5.16
CA ASP A 105 22.77 -8.09 -5.80
C ASP A 105 23.30 -7.98 -7.23
N GLU A 106 24.40 -8.69 -7.50
CA GLU A 106 24.86 -8.91 -8.86
C GLU A 106 23.91 -9.92 -9.51
N CYS A 107 22.96 -9.39 -10.30
CA CYS A 107 22.12 -10.25 -11.11
C CYS A 107 22.92 -10.85 -12.24
N THR A 108 22.68 -12.13 -12.52
CA THR A 108 23.19 -12.76 -13.75
C THR A 108 22.76 -11.90 -14.94
N ASP A 109 23.67 -11.67 -15.88
CA ASP A 109 23.42 -10.86 -17.07
C ASP A 109 22.20 -11.32 -17.88
N ASP A 110 21.71 -12.54 -17.62
CA ASP A 110 20.47 -13.11 -18.18
C ASP A 110 19.24 -12.18 -18.01
N PHE A 111 19.12 -11.46 -16.89
CA PHE A 111 18.05 -10.48 -16.71
C PHE A 111 18.24 -9.22 -17.56
N PHE A 112 19.48 -8.92 -18.01
CA PHE A 112 19.82 -7.71 -18.77
C PHE A 112 20.04 -7.96 -20.26
N GLU A 113 20.06 -9.21 -20.73
CA GLU A 113 20.38 -9.59 -22.12
C GLU A 113 19.16 -10.06 -22.94
N ASN A 114 17.95 -9.86 -22.45
CA ASN A 114 16.76 -10.27 -23.18
C ASN A 114 16.55 -9.42 -24.44
N SER A 115 16.43 -10.05 -25.61
CA SER A 115 16.18 -9.41 -26.90
C SER A 115 14.74 -8.88 -27.06
N GLU A 116 13.83 -9.22 -26.14
CA GLU A 116 12.41 -8.86 -26.19
C GLU A 116 12.02 -7.75 -25.20
N PHE A 117 12.97 -7.03 -24.60
CA PHE A 117 12.66 -5.99 -23.61
C PHE A 117 11.66 -4.96 -24.09
N GLU A 118 11.84 -4.43 -25.29
CA GLU A 118 10.92 -3.45 -25.85
C GLU A 118 9.48 -3.99 -25.91
N LYS A 119 9.32 -5.21 -26.41
CA LYS A 119 8.02 -5.87 -26.50
C LYS A 119 7.40 -6.08 -25.12
N ASN A 120 8.19 -6.56 -24.15
CA ASN A 120 7.72 -6.82 -22.78
C ASN A 120 7.32 -5.51 -22.08
N ILE A 121 8.10 -4.44 -22.23
CA ILE A 121 7.80 -3.10 -21.73
C ILE A 121 6.48 -2.58 -22.33
N LEU A 122 6.34 -2.65 -23.66
CA LEU A 122 5.13 -2.18 -24.34
C LEU A 122 3.90 -2.98 -23.91
N GLN A 123 4.04 -4.28 -23.74
CA GLN A 123 2.97 -5.14 -23.24
C GLN A 123 2.61 -4.81 -21.78
N GLN A 124 3.61 -4.61 -20.92
CA GLN A 124 3.40 -4.29 -19.49
C GLN A 124 2.63 -2.97 -19.32
N PHE A 125 3.00 -1.94 -20.08
CA PHE A 125 2.39 -0.63 -19.97
C PHE A 125 1.21 -0.39 -20.94
N GLY A 126 0.82 -1.40 -21.74
CA GLY A 126 -0.28 -1.28 -22.70
C GLY A 126 -0.04 -0.20 -23.77
N LYS A 127 1.21 -0.04 -24.24
CA LYS A 127 1.62 0.97 -25.20
C LYS A 127 1.98 0.36 -26.54
N ASN A 128 1.91 1.18 -27.59
CA ASN A 128 2.24 0.77 -28.96
C ASN A 128 3.67 1.13 -29.36
N SER A 129 4.28 2.10 -28.67
CA SER A 129 5.65 2.55 -28.94
C SER A 129 6.34 3.08 -27.67
N LEU A 130 7.66 3.00 -27.63
CA LEU A 130 8.47 3.57 -26.54
C LEU A 130 8.35 5.09 -26.43
N SER A 131 8.00 5.79 -27.52
CA SER A 131 7.80 7.23 -27.53
C SER A 131 6.60 7.67 -26.67
N GLU A 132 5.57 6.83 -26.50
CA GLU A 132 4.43 7.12 -25.62
C GLU A 132 4.80 7.17 -24.13
N ILE A 133 5.94 6.58 -23.78
CA ILE A 133 6.49 6.54 -22.41
C ILE A 133 7.87 7.22 -22.32
N ALA A 134 8.23 8.00 -23.35
CA ALA A 134 9.49 8.75 -23.45
C ALA A 134 10.77 7.90 -23.25
N LEU A 135 10.76 6.66 -23.71
CA LEU A 135 11.91 5.73 -23.66
C LEU A 135 12.58 5.50 -25.02
N ASP A 136 12.06 6.02 -26.11
CA ASP A 136 12.59 5.84 -27.48
C ASP A 136 14.02 6.35 -27.65
N THR A 137 14.43 7.35 -26.87
CA THR A 137 15.78 7.93 -26.90
C THR A 137 16.67 7.45 -25.75
N LYS A 138 16.22 6.49 -24.93
CA LYS A 138 16.86 6.07 -23.69
C LYS A 138 17.14 4.54 -23.64
N PRO A 139 18.07 4.04 -24.48
CA PRO A 139 18.29 2.60 -24.60
C PRO A 139 18.81 1.92 -23.32
N TYR A 140 19.54 2.63 -22.48
CA TYR A 140 20.03 2.11 -21.20
C TYR A 140 18.89 2.03 -20.16
N ALA A 141 18.01 3.03 -20.13
CA ALA A 141 16.80 2.99 -19.31
C ALA A 141 15.87 1.84 -19.72
N VAL A 142 15.72 1.57 -21.02
CA VAL A 142 14.98 0.40 -21.55
C VAL A 142 15.55 -0.90 -20.97
N ARG A 143 16.88 -1.04 -20.90
CA ARG A 143 17.53 -2.22 -20.30
C ARG A 143 17.23 -2.35 -18.81
N ALA A 144 17.34 -1.26 -18.06
CA ALA A 144 17.06 -1.27 -16.61
C ALA A 144 15.59 -1.59 -16.33
N VAL A 145 14.65 -0.99 -17.06
CA VAL A 145 13.20 -1.26 -16.91
C VAL A 145 12.87 -2.70 -17.31
N GLY A 146 13.44 -3.19 -18.42
CA GLY A 146 13.22 -4.56 -18.87
C GLY A 146 13.73 -5.59 -17.87
N ALA A 147 14.92 -5.38 -17.30
CA ALA A 147 15.47 -6.23 -16.26
C ALA A 147 14.63 -6.18 -14.96
N MET A 148 14.12 -5.00 -14.59
CA MET A 148 13.21 -4.84 -13.44
C MET A 148 11.94 -5.66 -13.63
N ILE A 149 11.26 -5.55 -14.77
CA ILE A 149 10.05 -6.31 -15.07
C ILE A 149 10.34 -7.81 -14.99
N ALA A 150 11.41 -8.28 -15.64
CA ALA A 150 11.80 -9.69 -15.61
C ALA A 150 12.11 -10.20 -14.20
N TYR A 151 12.78 -9.41 -13.37
CA TYR A 151 13.04 -9.75 -11.97
C TYR A 151 11.76 -9.81 -11.14
N LEU A 152 10.86 -8.84 -11.31
CA LEU A 152 9.59 -8.81 -10.60
C LEU A 152 8.67 -9.97 -11.02
N GLU A 153 8.60 -10.33 -12.30
CA GLU A 153 7.89 -11.51 -12.79
C GLU A 153 8.47 -12.80 -12.20
N HIS A 154 9.81 -12.89 -12.14
CA HIS A 154 10.49 -14.05 -11.56
C HIS A 154 10.20 -14.22 -10.07
N THR A 155 10.19 -13.11 -9.32
CA THR A 155 10.01 -13.13 -7.85
C THR A 155 8.55 -13.21 -7.45
N GLN A 156 7.67 -12.43 -8.05
CA GLN A 156 6.27 -12.35 -7.66
C GLN A 156 5.42 -13.50 -8.23
N LYS A 157 5.80 -14.06 -9.38
CA LYS A 157 5.09 -15.17 -10.08
C LYS A 157 3.60 -14.92 -10.31
N THR A 158 3.19 -13.66 -10.30
CA THR A 158 1.83 -13.18 -10.55
C THR A 158 1.87 -12.04 -11.56
N SER A 159 0.73 -11.74 -12.17
CA SER A 159 0.62 -10.62 -13.08
C SER A 159 0.88 -9.28 -12.37
N LEU A 160 1.69 -8.42 -12.98
CA LEU A 160 2.07 -7.10 -12.48
C LEU A 160 1.19 -5.99 -13.10
N THR A 161 -0.06 -6.27 -13.43
CA THR A 161 -0.95 -5.37 -14.19
C THR A 161 -1.15 -4.00 -13.55
N TYR A 162 -0.97 -3.91 -12.23
CA TYR A 162 -1.04 -2.63 -11.51
C TYR A 162 0.21 -1.74 -11.70
N LEU A 163 1.35 -2.32 -12.09
CA LEU A 163 2.55 -1.58 -12.50
C LEU A 163 2.40 -1.15 -13.97
N ASN A 164 1.39 -0.37 -14.27
CA ASN A 164 1.02 0.03 -15.64
C ASN A 164 1.37 1.49 -15.96
N THR A 165 1.94 2.21 -14.98
CA THR A 165 2.38 3.60 -15.13
C THR A 165 3.88 3.69 -14.91
N ILE A 166 4.58 4.26 -15.88
CA ILE A 166 6.02 4.55 -15.80
C ILE A 166 6.25 6.05 -15.93
N ASN A 167 7.04 6.60 -15.03
CA ASN A 167 7.44 7.99 -15.01
C ASN A 167 8.88 8.11 -15.53
N THR A 168 9.02 8.39 -16.82
CA THR A 168 10.32 8.70 -17.42
C THR A 168 10.65 10.17 -17.19
N TYR A 169 11.79 10.46 -16.60
CA TYR A 169 12.19 11.83 -16.28
C TYR A 169 13.61 12.15 -16.77
N GLU A 170 13.89 13.44 -16.88
CA GLU A 170 15.24 13.96 -17.07
C GLU A 170 15.77 14.46 -15.73
N VAL A 171 17.03 14.13 -15.39
CA VAL A 171 17.63 14.54 -14.11
C VAL A 171 17.60 16.06 -13.96
N ASN A 172 17.80 16.80 -15.06
CA ASN A 172 17.80 18.26 -15.10
C ASN A 172 16.42 18.94 -14.94
N GLN A 173 15.32 18.19 -14.80
CA GLN A 173 14.00 18.74 -14.47
C GLN A 173 13.88 19.14 -12.99
N TYR A 174 14.78 18.65 -12.16
CA TYR A 174 14.81 18.92 -10.73
C TYR A 174 16.12 19.58 -10.33
N MET A 175 16.09 20.30 -9.22
CA MET A 175 17.32 20.81 -8.60
C MET A 175 18.23 19.63 -8.22
N ASP A 176 19.47 19.66 -8.68
CA ASP A 176 20.44 18.64 -8.31
C ASP A 176 20.90 18.84 -6.87
N ILE A 177 20.71 17.82 -6.06
CA ILE A 177 21.13 17.77 -4.66
C ILE A 177 21.97 16.52 -4.50
N ASP A 178 23.29 16.68 -4.51
CA ASP A 178 24.20 15.55 -4.35
C ASP A 178 24.11 14.90 -2.96
N VAL A 179 24.68 13.69 -2.84
CA VAL A 179 24.65 12.88 -1.61
C VAL A 179 25.17 13.65 -0.38
N ASN A 180 26.25 14.43 -0.55
CA ASN A 180 26.86 15.16 0.58
C ASN A 180 26.00 16.34 0.99
N THR A 181 25.49 17.10 0.01
CA THR A 181 24.59 18.23 0.22
C THR A 181 23.32 17.77 0.94
N ARG A 182 22.70 16.69 0.47
CA ARG A 182 21.52 16.09 1.11
C ARG A 182 21.76 15.76 2.57
N ARG A 183 22.86 15.07 2.85
CA ARG A 183 23.26 14.68 4.21
C ARG A 183 23.58 15.90 5.09
N ASN A 184 24.35 16.85 4.56
CA ASN A 184 24.82 18.00 5.32
C ASN A 184 23.71 19.01 5.62
N LEU A 185 22.72 19.14 4.75
CA LEU A 185 21.52 19.95 4.96
C LEU A 185 20.47 19.25 5.83
N GLU A 186 20.68 17.98 6.20
CA GLU A 186 19.74 17.20 7.01
C GLU A 186 18.31 17.28 6.48
N ILE A 187 18.14 17.02 5.17
CA ILE A 187 16.88 17.23 4.47
C ILE A 187 15.79 16.29 5.00
N THR A 188 16.07 14.99 5.08
CA THR A 188 15.11 13.96 5.49
C THR A 188 15.40 13.37 6.87
N GLU A 189 16.67 13.31 7.26
CA GLU A 189 17.13 12.78 8.54
C GLU A 189 18.35 13.55 9.06
N THR A 190 18.63 13.44 10.36
CA THR A 190 19.81 14.05 10.97
C THR A 190 21.08 13.28 10.61
N MET A 191 22.19 14.00 10.42
CA MET A 191 23.47 13.41 10.03
C MET A 191 24.02 12.45 11.09
N ARG A 192 23.83 12.76 12.38
CA ARG A 192 24.41 12.02 13.50
C ARG A 192 23.59 10.81 13.89
N ASP A 193 22.30 11.01 14.15
CA ASP A 193 21.45 10.00 14.78
C ASP A 193 20.54 9.26 13.77
N LYS A 194 20.56 9.69 12.51
CA LYS A 194 19.74 9.11 11.44
C LYS A 194 18.24 9.06 11.78
N VAL A 195 17.75 10.12 12.42
CA VAL A 195 16.34 10.25 12.80
C VAL A 195 15.68 11.42 12.07
N LYS A 196 14.40 11.32 11.80
CA LYS A 196 13.60 12.38 11.16
C LYS A 196 13.55 13.67 12.00
N ARG A 197 13.45 13.54 13.33
CA ARG A 197 13.36 14.71 14.23
C ARG A 197 14.65 15.54 14.19
N GLY A 198 14.54 16.77 13.78
CA GLY A 198 15.67 17.70 13.60
C GLY A 198 16.04 17.91 12.13
N SER A 199 15.37 17.24 11.19
CA SER A 199 15.53 17.45 9.74
C SER A 199 14.54 18.49 9.20
N LEU A 200 14.75 18.91 7.93
CA LEU A 200 13.79 19.77 7.24
C LEU A 200 12.43 19.07 7.07
N LEU A 201 12.43 17.80 6.70
CA LEU A 201 11.20 16.99 6.57
C LEU A 201 10.40 16.98 7.89
N TRP A 202 11.07 16.90 9.06
CA TRP A 202 10.35 16.96 10.34
C TRP A 202 9.63 18.29 10.58
N VAL A 203 10.15 19.39 10.05
CA VAL A 203 9.47 20.69 10.17
C VAL A 203 8.24 20.74 9.28
N LEU A 204 8.36 20.24 8.06
CA LEU A 204 7.35 20.37 7.00
C LEU A 204 6.24 19.31 7.09
N ASP A 205 6.50 18.14 7.68
CA ASP A 205 5.54 17.03 7.71
C ASP A 205 4.50 17.19 8.82
N ASN A 206 3.36 17.72 8.42
CA ASN A 206 2.09 17.73 9.15
C ASN A 206 1.01 16.99 8.35
N THR A 207 1.39 16.00 7.53
CA THR A 207 0.46 15.22 6.71
C THR A 207 -0.45 14.35 7.55
N GLU A 208 -1.70 14.24 7.14
CA GLU A 208 -2.72 13.40 7.77
C GLU A 208 -2.68 11.95 7.25
N THR A 209 -2.14 11.73 6.03
CA THR A 209 -2.14 10.44 5.35
C THR A 209 -0.72 9.91 5.11
N SER A 210 -0.56 8.59 5.09
CA SER A 210 0.70 7.96 4.71
C SER A 210 1.08 8.25 3.25
N MET A 211 0.10 8.34 2.36
CA MET A 211 0.29 8.71 0.95
C MET A 211 0.85 10.12 0.81
N GLY A 212 0.29 11.09 1.54
CA GLY A 212 0.79 12.46 1.58
C GLY A 212 2.19 12.55 2.17
N ALA A 213 2.49 11.80 3.22
CA ALA A 213 3.83 11.78 3.82
C ALA A 213 4.91 11.30 2.83
N ARG A 214 4.64 10.23 2.08
CA ARG A 214 5.54 9.73 1.03
C ARG A 214 5.72 10.75 -0.09
N LEU A 215 4.62 11.34 -0.56
CA LEU A 215 4.67 12.36 -1.62
C LEU A 215 5.41 13.63 -1.15
N LEU A 216 5.21 14.07 0.10
CA LEU A 216 5.95 15.21 0.66
C LEU A 216 7.46 14.95 0.67
N LYS A 217 7.88 13.75 1.11
CA LYS A 217 9.27 13.34 1.08
C LYS A 217 9.83 13.42 -0.35
N GLN A 218 9.12 12.87 -1.33
CA GLN A 218 9.51 12.95 -2.75
C GLN A 218 9.64 14.41 -3.24
N TRP A 219 8.72 15.31 -2.85
CA TRP A 219 8.80 16.71 -3.26
C TRP A 219 9.99 17.44 -2.69
N ILE A 220 10.38 17.12 -1.46
CA ILE A 220 11.56 17.72 -0.80
C ILE A 220 12.86 17.18 -1.43
N GLU A 221 12.86 15.90 -1.79
CA GLU A 221 14.02 15.25 -2.42
C GLU A 221 14.22 15.62 -3.89
N LYS A 222 13.14 16.08 -4.54
CA LYS A 222 13.11 16.48 -5.96
C LYS A 222 12.52 17.89 -6.10
N PRO A 223 13.23 18.94 -5.65
CA PRO A 223 12.72 20.30 -5.79
C PRO A 223 12.59 20.68 -7.26
N LEU A 224 11.45 21.28 -7.61
CA LEU A 224 11.20 21.74 -8.97
C LEU A 224 12.13 22.92 -9.33
N ILE A 225 12.50 23.01 -10.62
CA ILE A 225 13.23 24.15 -11.18
C ILE A 225 12.26 25.05 -11.97
N ASN A 226 11.22 24.48 -12.57
CA ASN A 226 10.30 25.23 -13.43
C ASN A 226 9.46 26.24 -12.61
N PRO A 227 9.62 27.57 -12.83
CA PRO A 227 8.91 28.59 -12.06
C PRO A 227 7.39 28.49 -12.17
N ILE A 228 6.87 28.02 -13.29
CA ILE A 228 5.40 27.88 -13.51
C ILE A 228 4.85 26.82 -12.57
N GLU A 229 5.50 25.64 -12.51
CA GLU A 229 5.06 24.55 -11.65
C GLU A 229 5.27 24.87 -10.16
N ILE A 230 6.36 25.57 -9.82
CA ILE A 230 6.60 26.05 -8.45
C ILE A 230 5.46 27.00 -8.04
N ASN A 231 5.13 27.99 -8.88
CA ASN A 231 4.08 28.95 -8.57
C ASN A 231 2.69 28.30 -8.45
N LYS A 232 2.38 27.28 -9.23
CA LYS A 232 1.12 26.50 -9.07
C LYS A 232 0.99 25.92 -7.65
N ARG A 233 2.08 25.34 -7.12
CA ARG A 233 2.13 24.84 -5.74
C ARG A 233 2.02 25.97 -4.72
N LEU A 234 2.79 27.05 -4.90
CA LEU A 234 2.81 28.20 -3.99
C LEU A 234 1.44 28.88 -3.87
N TYR A 235 0.72 29.08 -4.98
CA TYR A 235 -0.62 29.66 -4.94
C TYR A 235 -1.61 28.76 -4.20
N SER A 236 -1.50 27.45 -4.33
CA SER A 236 -2.35 26.53 -3.58
C SER A 236 -2.05 26.54 -2.08
N VAL A 237 -0.76 26.55 -1.71
CA VAL A 237 -0.33 26.68 -0.31
C VAL A 237 -0.79 28.02 0.26
N LYS A 238 -0.68 29.12 -0.48
CA LYS A 238 -1.14 30.45 -0.05
C LYS A 238 -2.64 30.46 0.21
N GLU A 239 -3.45 29.95 -0.72
CA GLU A 239 -4.91 29.90 -0.57
C GLU A 239 -5.31 29.12 0.70
N LEU A 240 -4.70 27.95 0.92
CA LEU A 240 -4.92 27.15 2.12
C LEU A 240 -4.39 27.84 3.39
N THR A 241 -3.27 28.60 3.32
CA THR A 241 -2.73 29.34 4.47
C THR A 241 -3.67 30.46 4.91
N GLU A 242 -4.29 31.15 3.97
CA GLU A 242 -5.19 32.29 4.23
C GLU A 242 -6.59 31.84 4.67
N ASN A 243 -7.01 30.59 4.40
CA ASN A 243 -8.35 30.08 4.71
C ASN A 243 -8.31 28.99 5.81
N ILE A 244 -8.52 29.40 7.05
CA ILE A 244 -8.48 28.51 8.23
C ILE A 244 -9.57 27.44 8.14
N MET A 245 -10.81 27.81 7.78
CA MET A 245 -11.93 26.86 7.70
C MET A 245 -11.64 25.76 6.68
N LEU A 246 -11.17 26.13 5.49
CA LEU A 246 -10.81 25.17 4.44
C LEU A 246 -9.70 24.21 4.91
N ARG A 247 -8.71 24.69 5.67
CA ARG A 247 -7.67 23.81 6.24
C ARG A 247 -8.23 22.81 7.26
N ASP A 248 -9.10 23.28 8.16
CA ASP A 248 -9.66 22.41 9.19
C ASP A 248 -10.60 21.37 8.58
N ASP A 249 -11.43 21.75 7.61
CA ASP A 249 -12.31 20.85 6.88
C ASP A 249 -11.51 19.78 6.10
N LEU A 250 -10.47 20.20 5.36
CA LEU A 250 -9.58 19.26 4.65
C LEU A 250 -8.87 18.31 5.60
N SER A 251 -8.34 18.80 6.74
CA SER A 251 -7.69 17.96 7.76
C SER A 251 -8.66 16.91 8.30
N ALA A 252 -9.89 17.28 8.60
CA ALA A 252 -10.92 16.36 9.08
C ALA A 252 -11.23 15.25 8.07
N VAL A 253 -11.41 15.60 6.80
CA VAL A 253 -11.69 14.65 5.72
C VAL A 253 -10.51 13.71 5.49
N LEU A 254 -9.30 14.26 5.36
CA LEU A 254 -8.09 13.48 5.07
C LEU A 254 -7.73 12.52 6.20
N SER A 255 -7.94 12.89 7.47
CA SER A 255 -7.71 12.02 8.61
C SER A 255 -8.60 10.76 8.62
N GLY A 256 -9.70 10.76 7.88
CA GLY A 256 -10.59 9.62 7.70
C GLY A 256 -10.21 8.68 6.55
N THR A 257 -9.10 8.94 5.84
CA THR A 257 -8.68 8.17 4.67
C THR A 257 -7.58 7.14 5.02
N TYR A 258 -7.62 6.00 4.34
CA TYR A 258 -6.61 4.94 4.44
C TYR A 258 -5.64 4.96 3.25
N ASP A 259 -4.58 4.18 3.33
CA ASP A 259 -3.56 4.07 2.27
C ASP A 259 -4.05 3.24 1.08
N ILE A 260 -4.85 3.87 0.23
CA ILE A 260 -5.41 3.19 -0.94
C ILE A 260 -4.35 2.82 -1.98
N SER A 261 -3.21 3.51 -2.05
CA SER A 261 -2.12 3.13 -2.94
C SER A 261 -1.61 1.71 -2.63
N ARG A 262 -1.39 1.39 -1.37
CA ARG A 262 -0.98 0.06 -0.93
C ARG A 262 -2.11 -0.98 -1.04
N ILE A 263 -3.36 -0.57 -0.82
CA ILE A 263 -4.51 -1.45 -1.01
C ILE A 263 -4.64 -1.86 -2.49
N ILE A 264 -4.48 -0.93 -3.43
CA ILE A 264 -4.51 -1.20 -4.87
C ILE A 264 -3.49 -2.30 -5.25
N SER A 265 -2.28 -2.21 -4.75
CA SER A 265 -1.24 -3.22 -5.01
C SER A 265 -1.62 -4.59 -4.46
N ARG A 266 -2.16 -4.65 -3.23
CA ARG A 266 -2.65 -5.92 -2.64
C ARG A 266 -3.84 -6.50 -3.40
N ILE A 267 -4.76 -5.67 -3.91
CA ILE A 267 -5.86 -6.10 -4.78
C ILE A 267 -5.31 -6.80 -6.02
N SER A 268 -4.34 -6.19 -6.67
CA SER A 268 -3.74 -6.71 -7.91
C SER A 268 -2.94 -7.98 -7.71
N LEU A 269 -2.18 -8.03 -6.61
CA LEU A 269 -1.38 -9.22 -6.24
C LEU A 269 -2.22 -10.37 -5.66
N GLY A 270 -3.52 -10.16 -5.44
CA GLY A 270 -4.40 -11.18 -4.84
C GLY A 270 -4.13 -11.45 -3.36
N THR A 271 -3.45 -10.52 -2.67
CA THR A 271 -3.13 -10.63 -1.23
C THR A 271 -4.02 -9.74 -0.35
N VAL A 272 -4.97 -9.05 -0.96
CA VAL A 272 -5.93 -8.17 -0.27
C VAL A 272 -6.78 -8.95 0.73
N THR A 273 -6.99 -8.37 1.91
CA THR A 273 -7.86 -8.93 2.94
C THR A 273 -9.26 -8.30 2.91
N PRO A 274 -10.28 -8.93 3.51
CA PRO A 274 -11.59 -8.31 3.65
C PRO A 274 -11.56 -6.96 4.37
N LYS A 275 -10.66 -6.78 5.34
CA LYS A 275 -10.46 -5.51 6.04
C LYS A 275 -9.90 -4.42 5.15
N ASP A 276 -9.01 -4.77 4.22
CA ASP A 276 -8.49 -3.81 3.23
C ASP A 276 -9.60 -3.27 2.34
N LEU A 277 -10.54 -4.11 1.91
CA LEU A 277 -11.69 -3.67 1.11
C LEU A 277 -12.62 -2.75 1.92
N ILE A 278 -12.77 -2.98 3.22
CA ILE A 278 -13.49 -2.05 4.10
C ILE A 278 -12.72 -0.73 4.25
N ALA A 279 -11.40 -0.76 4.42
CA ALA A 279 -10.57 0.44 4.47
C ALA A 279 -10.67 1.26 3.16
N LEU A 280 -10.68 0.56 2.01
CA LEU A 280 -10.94 1.18 0.71
C LEU A 280 -12.33 1.84 0.70
N LYS A 281 -13.39 1.10 1.04
CA LYS A 281 -14.76 1.63 1.13
C LYS A 281 -14.83 2.89 2.01
N MET A 282 -14.23 2.85 3.20
CA MET A 282 -14.23 4.00 4.13
C MET A 282 -13.54 5.22 3.52
N THR A 283 -12.47 5.03 2.74
CA THR A 283 -11.82 6.12 2.02
C THR A 283 -12.71 6.67 0.89
N LEU A 284 -13.34 5.79 0.11
CA LEU A 284 -14.24 6.21 -0.96
C LEU A 284 -15.44 7.01 -0.44
N LEU A 285 -15.93 6.68 0.75
CA LEU A 285 -16.99 7.46 1.43
C LEU A 285 -16.58 8.89 1.82
N GLN A 286 -15.26 9.18 1.90
CA GLN A 286 -14.76 10.54 2.14
C GLN A 286 -14.68 11.39 0.86
N LEU A 287 -14.69 10.77 -0.33
CA LEU A 287 -14.48 11.49 -1.59
C LEU A 287 -15.55 12.56 -1.89
N PRO A 288 -16.85 12.33 -1.64
CA PRO A 288 -17.86 13.39 -1.83
C PRO A 288 -17.63 14.62 -0.96
N GLU A 289 -17.21 14.44 0.29
CA GLU A 289 -16.91 15.55 1.20
C GLU A 289 -15.63 16.28 0.79
N LEU A 290 -14.62 15.53 0.31
CA LEU A 290 -13.39 16.10 -0.24
C LEU A 290 -13.68 16.95 -1.49
N GLU A 291 -14.50 16.44 -2.42
CA GLU A 291 -14.93 17.17 -3.63
C GLU A 291 -15.70 18.45 -3.26
N TYR A 292 -16.63 18.33 -2.32
CA TYR A 292 -17.40 19.46 -1.82
C TYR A 292 -16.49 20.52 -1.17
N THR A 293 -15.56 20.11 -0.33
CA THR A 293 -14.61 21.02 0.34
C THR A 293 -13.72 21.73 -0.67
N LEU A 294 -13.31 21.06 -1.74
CA LEU A 294 -12.55 21.66 -2.85
C LEU A 294 -13.42 22.48 -3.83
N SER A 295 -14.74 22.56 -3.64
CA SER A 295 -15.65 23.19 -4.61
C SER A 295 -15.39 24.67 -4.85
N ASN A 296 -14.89 25.39 -3.85
CA ASN A 296 -14.70 26.84 -3.88
C ASN A 296 -13.23 27.29 -4.00
N VAL A 297 -12.30 26.36 -4.26
CA VAL A 297 -10.87 26.69 -4.44
C VAL A 297 -10.64 27.45 -5.75
N LYS A 298 -9.70 28.38 -5.72
CA LYS A 298 -9.36 29.26 -6.85
C LYS A 298 -7.98 28.98 -7.43
N SER A 299 -7.08 28.36 -6.66
CA SER A 299 -5.74 28.06 -7.14
C SER A 299 -5.78 27.07 -8.29
N PRO A 300 -4.93 27.25 -9.32
CA PRO A 300 -4.99 26.45 -10.53
C PRO A 300 -4.83 24.96 -10.26
N MET A 301 -3.89 24.58 -9.41
CA MET A 301 -3.57 23.17 -9.14
C MET A 301 -4.74 22.45 -8.46
N LEU A 302 -5.30 23.01 -7.38
CA LEU A 302 -6.47 22.42 -6.71
C LEU A 302 -7.70 22.41 -7.60
N GLY A 303 -7.89 23.48 -8.40
CA GLY A 303 -8.99 23.57 -9.37
C GLY A 303 -8.91 22.53 -10.49
N ASP A 304 -7.71 22.23 -10.98
CA ASP A 304 -7.51 21.20 -12.02
C ASP A 304 -7.68 19.79 -11.44
N MET A 305 -7.25 19.54 -10.20
CA MET A 305 -7.52 18.28 -9.50
C MET A 305 -9.02 18.04 -9.34
N ARG A 306 -9.77 19.07 -8.96
CA ARG A 306 -11.23 18.98 -8.84
C ARG A 306 -11.92 18.63 -10.16
N LYS A 307 -11.50 19.18 -11.29
CA LYS A 307 -12.08 18.86 -12.61
C LYS A 307 -11.96 17.39 -12.99
N ASN A 308 -10.91 16.74 -12.51
CA ASN A 308 -10.61 15.34 -12.78
C ASN A 308 -11.01 14.42 -11.63
N PHE A 309 -11.82 14.90 -10.69
CA PHE A 309 -12.22 14.16 -9.51
C PHE A 309 -13.30 13.13 -9.86
N ASP A 310 -13.03 11.89 -9.53
CA ASP A 310 -13.97 10.78 -9.68
C ASP A 310 -14.38 10.28 -8.30
N LEU A 311 -15.67 10.26 -8.01
CA LEU A 311 -16.20 9.84 -6.72
C LEU A 311 -16.20 8.32 -6.52
N LEU A 312 -16.01 7.52 -7.59
CA LEU A 312 -15.99 6.06 -7.53
C LEU A 312 -17.22 5.46 -6.83
N GLU A 313 -18.39 6.06 -7.02
CA GLU A 313 -19.65 5.67 -6.37
C GLU A 313 -20.03 4.22 -6.67
N ASP A 314 -19.76 3.76 -7.89
CA ASP A 314 -19.99 2.38 -8.35
C ASP A 314 -19.14 1.37 -7.59
N VAL A 315 -17.85 1.67 -7.36
CA VAL A 315 -16.94 0.83 -6.57
C VAL A 315 -17.35 0.85 -5.09
N CYS A 316 -17.68 2.02 -4.56
CA CYS A 316 -18.15 2.19 -3.19
C CYS A 316 -19.43 1.38 -2.95
N ASP A 317 -20.43 1.48 -3.85
CA ASP A 317 -21.69 0.74 -3.77
C ASP A 317 -21.48 -0.79 -3.88
N LEU A 318 -20.57 -1.24 -4.75
CA LEU A 318 -20.20 -2.65 -4.83
C LEU A 318 -19.67 -3.15 -3.49
N LEU A 319 -18.71 -2.43 -2.89
CA LEU A 319 -18.10 -2.82 -1.61
C LEU A 319 -19.12 -2.78 -0.45
N GLU A 320 -19.98 -1.75 -0.42
CA GLU A 320 -21.04 -1.62 0.59
C GLU A 320 -22.04 -2.77 0.55
N ARG A 321 -22.39 -3.26 -0.63
CA ARG A 321 -23.32 -4.38 -0.80
C ARG A 321 -22.66 -5.74 -0.60
N ALA A 322 -21.38 -5.87 -1.00
CA ALA A 322 -20.73 -7.18 -1.06
C ALA A 322 -20.07 -7.60 0.24
N ILE A 323 -19.37 -6.67 0.93
CA ILE A 323 -18.50 -7.00 2.05
C ILE A 323 -19.20 -6.65 3.37
N ASN A 324 -19.11 -7.57 4.34
CA ASN A 324 -19.64 -7.35 5.68
C ASN A 324 -18.94 -6.13 6.34
N ASP A 325 -19.66 -5.36 7.14
CA ASP A 325 -19.11 -4.14 7.76
C ASP A 325 -18.02 -4.44 8.79
N GLU A 326 -18.09 -5.59 9.46
CA GLU A 326 -17.09 -6.09 10.40
C GLU A 326 -16.59 -7.49 9.95
N PRO A 327 -15.83 -7.58 8.84
CA PRO A 327 -15.38 -8.86 8.34
C PRO A 327 -14.22 -9.40 9.19
N PRO A 328 -14.03 -10.73 9.24
CA PRO A 328 -12.86 -11.32 9.86
C PRO A 328 -11.57 -10.95 9.10
N ALA A 329 -10.43 -11.16 9.74
CA ALA A 329 -9.13 -10.89 9.11
C ALA A 329 -8.83 -11.89 7.97
N LEU A 330 -9.31 -13.12 8.06
CA LEU A 330 -9.00 -14.19 7.12
C LEU A 330 -10.28 -14.74 6.48
N LEU A 331 -10.25 -14.96 5.17
CA LEU A 331 -11.36 -15.55 4.41
C LEU A 331 -11.84 -16.89 4.98
N ARG A 332 -10.92 -17.73 5.47
CA ARG A 332 -11.23 -19.05 6.04
C ARG A 332 -12.10 -19.00 7.30
N ASP A 333 -12.20 -17.83 7.95
CA ASP A 333 -13.01 -17.69 9.16
C ASP A 333 -14.51 -17.51 8.83
N GLY A 334 -14.82 -17.27 7.55
CA GLY A 334 -16.19 -17.08 7.05
C GLY A 334 -16.80 -15.74 7.47
N ASN A 335 -18.05 -15.49 7.08
CA ASN A 335 -18.78 -14.24 7.37
C ASN A 335 -18.16 -12.98 6.73
N VAL A 336 -17.61 -13.16 5.52
CA VAL A 336 -16.97 -12.08 4.75
C VAL A 336 -17.99 -11.36 3.86
N ILE A 337 -18.88 -12.10 3.23
CA ILE A 337 -19.88 -11.57 2.30
C ILE A 337 -21.14 -11.13 3.07
N LYS A 338 -21.64 -9.96 2.74
CA LYS A 338 -22.83 -9.36 3.37
C LYS A 338 -24.09 -10.16 3.04
N GLU A 339 -25.03 -10.26 3.99
CA GLU A 339 -26.35 -10.88 3.75
C GLU A 339 -27.11 -10.10 2.69
N GLY A 340 -27.74 -10.82 1.76
CA GLY A 340 -28.46 -10.25 0.61
C GLY A 340 -27.61 -10.05 -0.65
N PHE A 341 -26.30 -10.27 -0.61
CA PHE A 341 -25.44 -10.12 -1.80
C PHE A 341 -25.42 -11.38 -2.68
N ASN A 342 -25.48 -12.58 -2.08
CA ASN A 342 -25.47 -13.84 -2.80
C ASN A 342 -26.51 -14.80 -2.22
N GLU A 343 -27.52 -15.15 -3.03
CA GLU A 343 -28.66 -15.99 -2.63
C GLU A 343 -28.23 -17.40 -2.17
N GLU A 344 -27.22 -17.99 -2.79
CA GLU A 344 -26.74 -19.33 -2.43
C GLU A 344 -26.08 -19.34 -1.04
N ILE A 345 -25.27 -18.31 -0.73
CA ILE A 345 -24.67 -18.12 0.60
C ILE A 345 -25.78 -17.95 1.64
N ASP A 346 -26.79 -17.13 1.36
CA ASP A 346 -27.88 -16.87 2.28
C ASP A 346 -28.72 -18.13 2.55
N ASN A 347 -29.00 -18.91 1.52
CA ASN A 347 -29.69 -20.20 1.65
C ASN A 347 -28.88 -21.18 2.54
N LEU A 348 -27.58 -21.25 2.37
CA LEU A 348 -26.70 -22.07 3.21
C LEU A 348 -26.65 -21.58 4.66
N ARG A 349 -26.67 -20.27 4.90
CA ARG A 349 -26.75 -19.67 6.26
C ARG A 349 -28.08 -20.02 6.94
N ILE A 350 -29.18 -19.99 6.20
CA ILE A 350 -30.50 -20.41 6.69
C ILE A 350 -30.45 -21.88 7.09
N ALA A 351 -29.95 -22.76 6.22
CA ALA A 351 -29.83 -24.20 6.50
C ALA A 351 -28.95 -24.46 7.75
N MET A 352 -27.86 -23.75 7.91
CA MET A 352 -27.00 -23.86 9.10
C MET A 352 -27.71 -23.37 10.38
N ARG A 353 -28.44 -22.26 10.30
CA ARG A 353 -29.24 -21.73 11.41
C ARG A 353 -30.36 -22.67 11.82
N ASP A 354 -31.07 -23.24 10.87
CA ASP A 354 -32.13 -24.19 11.11
C ASP A 354 -31.59 -25.52 11.65
N GLY A 355 -30.42 -25.97 11.15
CA GLY A 355 -29.70 -27.11 11.70
C GLY A 355 -29.36 -26.96 13.18
N LYS A 356 -28.96 -25.74 13.64
CA LYS A 356 -28.77 -25.47 15.08
C LYS A 356 -30.05 -25.52 15.88
N LYS A 357 -31.19 -25.11 15.31
CA LYS A 357 -32.50 -25.26 15.96
C LYS A 357 -32.89 -26.75 16.06
N TRP A 358 -32.58 -27.56 15.02
CA TRP A 358 -32.81 -29.00 15.04
C TRP A 358 -31.97 -29.72 16.09
N LEU A 359 -30.72 -29.26 16.37
CA LEU A 359 -29.92 -29.77 17.49
C LEU A 359 -30.58 -29.51 18.83
N ALA A 360 -31.10 -28.30 19.04
CA ALA A 360 -31.80 -27.97 20.28
C ALA A 360 -33.11 -28.73 20.44
N ALA A 361 -33.85 -28.94 19.33
CA ALA A 361 -35.06 -29.77 19.32
C ALA A 361 -34.70 -31.23 19.61
N LEU A 362 -33.66 -31.79 19.01
CA LEU A 362 -33.15 -33.12 19.28
C LEU A 362 -32.76 -33.31 20.75
N GLU A 363 -32.08 -32.33 21.35
CA GLU A 363 -31.70 -32.37 22.75
C GLU A 363 -32.95 -32.51 23.67
N ASN A 364 -34.01 -31.75 23.37
CA ASN A 364 -35.25 -31.84 24.13
C ASN A 364 -35.99 -33.17 23.88
N GLU A 365 -36.10 -33.60 22.63
CA GLU A 365 -36.69 -34.87 22.23
C GLU A 365 -36.00 -36.08 22.91
N GLU A 366 -34.66 -36.07 22.92
CA GLU A 366 -33.88 -37.13 23.57
C GLU A 366 -33.97 -37.07 25.10
N ARG A 367 -34.12 -35.89 25.70
CA ARG A 367 -34.41 -35.78 27.16
C ARG A 367 -35.76 -36.34 27.54
N GLU A 368 -36.78 -36.05 26.72
CA GLU A 368 -38.15 -36.54 26.96
C GLU A 368 -38.26 -38.07 26.75
N SER A 369 -37.67 -38.58 25.65
CA SER A 369 -37.73 -40.01 25.30
C SER A 369 -36.93 -40.90 26.23
N THR A 370 -35.77 -40.43 26.72
CA THR A 370 -34.86 -41.20 27.58
C THR A 370 -35.13 -40.98 29.08
N GLY A 371 -35.83 -39.89 29.45
CA GLY A 371 -35.99 -39.47 30.84
C GLY A 371 -34.71 -38.90 31.49
N ILE A 372 -33.64 -38.75 30.75
CA ILE A 372 -32.34 -38.28 31.25
C ILE A 372 -32.31 -36.74 31.29
N SER A 373 -32.71 -36.14 32.36
CA SER A 373 -32.88 -34.69 32.52
C SER A 373 -31.57 -33.87 32.34
N LYS A 374 -30.39 -34.48 32.58
CA LYS A 374 -29.07 -33.83 32.43
C LYS A 374 -28.33 -34.14 31.13
N LEU A 375 -29.04 -34.69 30.13
CA LEU A 375 -28.54 -34.88 28.79
C LEU A 375 -28.27 -33.52 28.15
N LYS A 376 -27.11 -33.38 27.47
CA LYS A 376 -26.74 -32.18 26.69
C LYS A 376 -26.15 -32.56 25.37
N VAL A 377 -26.49 -31.80 24.31
CA VAL A 377 -25.78 -31.85 23.05
C VAL A 377 -24.61 -30.88 23.10
N GLY A 378 -23.41 -31.36 22.76
CA GLY A 378 -22.16 -30.58 22.72
C GLY A 378 -21.41 -30.77 21.41
N TYR A 379 -20.41 -29.93 21.17
CA TYR A 379 -19.52 -29.99 20.00
C TYR A 379 -18.06 -30.07 20.42
N ASN A 380 -17.28 -30.87 19.71
CA ASN A 380 -15.83 -30.96 19.86
C ASN A 380 -15.20 -31.01 18.48
N LYS A 381 -14.11 -30.23 18.25
CA LYS A 381 -13.43 -30.16 16.95
C LYS A 381 -12.92 -31.49 16.42
N VAL A 382 -12.59 -32.46 17.31
CA VAL A 382 -12.05 -33.78 16.94
C VAL A 382 -13.16 -34.80 16.64
N PHE A 383 -14.24 -34.78 17.46
CA PHE A 383 -15.27 -35.82 17.43
C PHE A 383 -16.61 -35.35 16.82
N GLY A 384 -16.75 -34.05 16.53
CA GLY A 384 -18.00 -33.45 16.02
C GLY A 384 -19.03 -33.23 17.14
N TYR A 385 -20.32 -33.29 16.79
CA TYR A 385 -21.41 -33.20 17.74
C TYR A 385 -21.60 -34.50 18.52
N TYR A 386 -21.88 -34.38 19.81
CA TYR A 386 -22.11 -35.52 20.70
C TYR A 386 -23.21 -35.23 21.72
N ILE A 387 -23.82 -36.29 22.24
CA ILE A 387 -24.71 -36.25 23.38
C ILE A 387 -23.90 -36.62 24.62
N GLU A 388 -23.86 -35.75 25.61
CA GLU A 388 -23.15 -35.98 26.85
C GLU A 388 -24.12 -36.43 27.96
N ILE A 389 -23.82 -37.53 28.58
CA ILE A 389 -24.65 -38.15 29.63
C ILE A 389 -23.76 -38.37 30.86
N THR A 390 -24.23 -37.93 32.03
CA THR A 390 -23.52 -38.12 33.30
C THR A 390 -23.46 -39.58 33.70
N LYS A 391 -22.40 -40.03 34.39
CA LYS A 391 -22.24 -41.43 34.82
C LYS A 391 -23.38 -42.00 35.63
N SER A 392 -24.12 -41.15 36.35
CA SER A 392 -25.29 -41.57 37.11
C SER A 392 -26.47 -42.07 36.26
N ALA A 393 -26.54 -41.66 35.02
CA ALA A 393 -27.65 -41.98 34.09
C ALA A 393 -27.24 -42.94 32.95
N ILE A 394 -26.07 -43.56 33.02
CA ILE A 394 -25.58 -44.49 31.94
C ILE A 394 -26.49 -45.72 31.80
N LYS A 395 -27.16 -46.15 32.88
CA LYS A 395 -28.06 -47.31 32.87
C LYS A 395 -29.34 -47.07 32.06
N ASP A 396 -29.67 -45.81 31.83
CA ASP A 396 -30.88 -45.36 31.16
C ASP A 396 -30.62 -45.02 29.70
N VAL A 397 -29.39 -45.27 29.19
CA VAL A 397 -28.98 -44.97 27.82
C VAL A 397 -29.57 -46.04 26.86
N PRO A 398 -30.31 -45.62 25.82
CA PRO A 398 -30.88 -46.57 24.84
C PRO A 398 -29.82 -47.29 23.99
N ASP A 399 -30.14 -48.49 23.50
CA ASP A 399 -29.22 -49.31 22.71
C ASP A 399 -28.80 -48.67 21.37
N TYR A 400 -29.58 -47.72 20.83
CA TYR A 400 -29.22 -47.00 19.59
C TYR A 400 -28.19 -45.89 19.76
N TYR A 401 -27.77 -45.61 21.00
CA TYR A 401 -26.69 -44.69 21.28
C TYR A 401 -25.32 -45.36 21.07
N ILE A 402 -24.54 -44.82 20.18
CA ILE A 402 -23.18 -45.30 19.90
C ILE A 402 -22.18 -44.54 20.76
N ARG A 403 -21.55 -45.22 21.71
CA ARG A 403 -20.54 -44.59 22.58
C ARG A 403 -19.28 -44.21 21.80
N LYS A 404 -18.83 -42.96 21.93
CA LYS A 404 -17.63 -42.41 21.30
C LYS A 404 -16.50 -42.15 22.29
N GLN A 405 -16.80 -41.69 23.51
CA GLN A 405 -15.78 -41.33 24.47
C GLN A 405 -16.29 -41.53 25.91
N THR A 406 -15.40 -42.04 26.77
CA THR A 406 -15.64 -42.13 28.21
C THR A 406 -14.73 -41.12 28.92
N LEU A 407 -15.31 -40.27 29.76
CA LEU A 407 -14.64 -39.26 30.58
C LEU A 407 -14.77 -39.59 32.05
N ALA A 408 -14.10 -38.83 32.90
CA ALA A 408 -14.13 -39.05 34.38
C ALA A 408 -15.55 -39.03 34.94
N ASN A 409 -16.41 -38.09 34.49
CA ASN A 409 -17.72 -37.80 35.06
C ASN A 409 -18.90 -38.03 34.11
N CYS A 410 -18.65 -38.29 32.83
CA CYS A 410 -19.68 -38.46 31.80
C CYS A 410 -19.22 -39.39 30.69
N GLU A 411 -20.14 -39.81 29.86
CA GLU A 411 -19.88 -40.48 28.58
C GLU A 411 -20.52 -39.70 27.43
N ARG A 412 -19.88 -39.78 26.27
CA ARG A 412 -20.29 -39.11 25.03
C ARG A 412 -20.73 -40.11 23.99
N TYR A 413 -21.92 -39.85 23.45
CA TYR A 413 -22.60 -40.73 22.49
C TYR A 413 -22.94 -39.97 21.21
N ILE A 414 -23.17 -40.72 20.14
CA ILE A 414 -23.79 -40.25 18.92
C ILE A 414 -25.03 -41.07 18.59
N THR A 415 -25.99 -40.44 17.92
CA THR A 415 -27.14 -41.12 17.34
C THR A 415 -27.17 -40.92 15.80
N PRO A 416 -27.83 -41.80 15.02
CA PRO A 416 -27.97 -41.60 13.57
C PRO A 416 -28.55 -40.23 13.22
N LYS A 417 -29.59 -39.80 13.96
CA LYS A 417 -30.25 -38.50 13.77
C LYS A 417 -29.33 -37.32 14.05
N LEU A 418 -28.53 -37.40 15.13
CA LEU A 418 -27.51 -36.38 15.43
C LEU A 418 -26.45 -36.31 14.33
N LYS A 419 -26.08 -37.45 13.76
CA LYS A 419 -25.07 -37.51 12.69
C LYS A 419 -25.57 -36.91 11.38
N GLU A 420 -26.88 -37.08 11.07
CA GLU A 420 -27.50 -36.45 9.91
C GLU A 420 -27.54 -34.93 10.03
N ILE A 421 -27.97 -34.41 11.18
CA ILE A 421 -27.98 -32.98 11.47
C ILE A 421 -26.54 -32.41 11.41
N GLU A 422 -25.56 -33.12 12.00
CA GLU A 422 -24.15 -32.74 11.95
C GLU A 422 -23.66 -32.61 10.52
N ASN A 423 -23.90 -33.60 9.66
CA ASN A 423 -23.47 -33.57 8.28
C ASN A 423 -24.07 -32.37 7.51
N THR A 424 -25.33 -32.02 7.80
CA THR A 424 -25.98 -30.85 7.22
C THR A 424 -25.32 -29.57 7.66
N ILE A 425 -25.06 -29.41 8.96
CA ILE A 425 -24.44 -28.17 9.52
C ILE A 425 -22.99 -28.01 9.04
N LEU A 426 -22.18 -29.07 9.18
CA LEU A 426 -20.76 -29.01 8.80
C LEU A 426 -20.58 -28.87 7.30
N GLY A 427 -21.38 -29.60 6.51
CA GLY A 427 -21.37 -29.48 5.06
C GLY A 427 -21.80 -28.10 4.57
N ALA A 428 -22.80 -27.47 5.22
CA ALA A 428 -23.17 -26.08 4.92
C ALA A 428 -22.06 -25.10 5.29
N SER A 429 -21.43 -25.25 6.46
CA SER A 429 -20.33 -24.39 6.92
C SER A 429 -19.12 -24.42 5.98
N GLU A 430 -18.67 -25.60 5.55
CA GLU A 430 -17.55 -25.72 4.60
C GLU A 430 -17.89 -25.12 3.22
N LYS A 431 -19.12 -25.33 2.75
CA LYS A 431 -19.59 -24.76 1.48
C LYS A 431 -19.68 -23.24 1.54
N ILE A 432 -20.16 -22.66 2.65
CA ILE A 432 -20.23 -21.21 2.84
C ILE A 432 -18.83 -20.61 2.69
N VAL A 433 -17.82 -21.10 3.41
CA VAL A 433 -16.46 -20.58 3.36
C VAL A 433 -15.87 -20.65 1.94
N THR A 434 -16.10 -21.75 1.24
CA THR A 434 -15.64 -21.93 -0.14
C THR A 434 -16.33 -20.95 -1.09
N LEU A 435 -17.65 -20.79 -0.96
CA LEU A 435 -18.42 -19.89 -1.81
C LEU A 435 -18.15 -18.41 -1.49
N GLU A 436 -18.00 -18.05 -0.21
CA GLU A 436 -17.59 -16.71 0.19
C GLU A 436 -16.20 -16.34 -0.37
N SER A 437 -15.25 -17.27 -0.36
CA SER A 437 -13.94 -17.07 -0.96
C SER A 437 -14.03 -16.84 -2.47
N TYR A 438 -14.88 -17.60 -3.16
CA TYR A 438 -15.11 -17.42 -4.60
C TYR A 438 -15.76 -16.06 -4.91
N VAL A 439 -16.80 -15.69 -4.18
CA VAL A 439 -17.50 -14.39 -4.36
C VAL A 439 -16.58 -13.24 -4.01
N PHE A 440 -15.75 -13.36 -2.97
CA PHE A 440 -14.74 -12.37 -2.62
C PHE A 440 -13.75 -12.14 -3.77
N GLU A 441 -13.28 -13.22 -4.41
CA GLU A 441 -12.40 -13.11 -5.59
C GLU A 441 -13.09 -12.43 -6.78
N GLN A 442 -14.38 -12.63 -6.98
CA GLN A 442 -15.13 -11.88 -8.00
C GLN A 442 -15.19 -10.39 -7.68
N VAL A 443 -15.49 -10.02 -6.43
CA VAL A 443 -15.49 -8.62 -5.99
C VAL A 443 -14.10 -8.01 -6.15
N ARG A 444 -13.04 -8.69 -5.71
CA ARG A 444 -11.65 -8.26 -5.89
C ARG A 444 -11.33 -7.99 -7.36
N THR A 445 -11.73 -8.90 -8.24
CA THR A 445 -11.50 -8.78 -9.69
C THR A 445 -12.22 -7.56 -10.25
N SER A 446 -13.49 -7.34 -9.90
CA SER A 446 -14.25 -6.16 -10.34
C SER A 446 -13.60 -4.85 -9.86
N VAL A 447 -13.12 -4.80 -8.61
CA VAL A 447 -12.38 -3.63 -8.11
C VAL A 447 -11.04 -3.46 -8.84
N SER A 448 -10.38 -4.55 -9.23
CA SER A 448 -9.11 -4.49 -9.96
C SER A 448 -9.24 -3.93 -11.38
N GLU A 449 -10.41 -3.97 -11.99
CA GLU A 449 -10.67 -3.34 -13.29
C GLU A 449 -10.67 -1.81 -13.19
N GLU A 450 -10.89 -1.24 -12.00
CA GLU A 450 -10.99 0.20 -11.74
C GLU A 450 -9.69 0.82 -11.16
N ILE A 451 -8.56 0.14 -11.25
CA ILE A 451 -7.28 0.53 -10.66
C ILE A 451 -6.83 1.93 -11.09
N GLU A 452 -7.01 2.31 -12.36
CA GLU A 452 -6.61 3.63 -12.85
C GLU A 452 -7.39 4.77 -12.20
N ARG A 453 -8.69 4.57 -12.00
CA ARG A 453 -9.56 5.54 -11.30
C ARG A 453 -9.17 5.64 -9.82
N LEU A 454 -8.87 4.51 -9.18
CA LEU A 454 -8.40 4.44 -7.80
C LEU A 454 -7.04 5.12 -7.61
N LYS A 455 -6.08 4.93 -8.54
CA LYS A 455 -4.78 5.62 -8.53
C LYS A 455 -4.94 7.13 -8.65
N ASN A 456 -5.85 7.60 -9.51
CA ASN A 456 -6.12 9.02 -9.63
C ASN A 456 -6.66 9.60 -8.31
N ALA A 457 -7.60 8.91 -7.66
CA ALA A 457 -8.10 9.32 -6.35
C ALA A 457 -6.98 9.36 -5.29
N ALA A 458 -6.11 8.34 -5.24
CA ALA A 458 -4.94 8.30 -4.36
C ALA A 458 -4.00 9.50 -4.58
N HIS A 459 -3.75 9.83 -5.84
CA HIS A 459 -2.90 10.98 -6.21
C HIS A 459 -3.52 12.32 -5.77
N ILE A 460 -4.82 12.50 -5.95
CA ILE A 460 -5.53 13.69 -5.52
C ILE A 460 -5.49 13.83 -3.99
N ILE A 461 -5.77 12.77 -3.25
CA ILE A 461 -5.69 12.74 -1.79
C ILE A 461 -4.28 13.10 -1.32
N ALA A 462 -3.25 12.42 -1.83
CA ALA A 462 -1.87 12.65 -1.46
C ALA A 462 -1.41 14.09 -1.75
N THR A 463 -1.74 14.61 -2.92
CA THR A 463 -1.37 15.97 -3.32
C THR A 463 -2.06 17.03 -2.47
N THR A 464 -3.36 16.84 -2.19
CA THR A 464 -4.12 17.75 -1.30
C THR A 464 -3.51 17.76 0.10
N ASP A 465 -3.13 16.59 0.62
CA ASP A 465 -2.52 16.44 1.94
C ASP A 465 -1.14 17.12 2.03
N VAL A 466 -0.31 16.99 1.00
CA VAL A 466 1.00 17.71 0.94
C VAL A 466 0.79 19.23 0.94
N LEU A 467 -0.12 19.74 0.12
CA LEU A 467 -0.41 21.17 0.07
C LEU A 467 -0.97 21.69 1.40
N LEU A 468 -1.84 20.90 2.05
CA LEU A 468 -2.37 21.17 3.38
C LEU A 468 -1.25 21.20 4.43
N SER A 469 -0.37 20.20 4.45
CA SER A 469 0.77 20.10 5.35
C SER A 469 1.69 21.31 5.25
N LEU A 470 2.01 21.74 4.02
CA LEU A 470 2.82 22.93 3.76
C LEU A 470 2.11 24.21 4.22
N ALA A 471 0.80 24.33 3.99
CA ALA A 471 0.00 25.47 4.44
C ALA A 471 -0.11 25.54 5.97
N GLN A 472 -0.32 24.41 6.64
CA GLN A 472 -0.32 24.34 8.10
C GLN A 472 1.04 24.74 8.68
N THR A 473 2.14 24.28 8.05
CA THR A 473 3.49 24.64 8.43
C THR A 473 3.73 26.14 8.25
N ALA A 474 3.35 26.72 7.11
CA ALA A 474 3.49 28.13 6.81
C ALA A 474 2.71 28.98 7.82
N TYR A 475 1.47 28.61 8.13
CA TYR A 475 0.63 29.31 9.10
C TYR A 475 1.22 29.26 10.52
N LYS A 476 1.57 28.05 10.99
CA LYS A 476 2.11 27.85 12.35
C LYS A 476 3.43 28.58 12.61
N ASN A 477 4.27 28.72 11.59
CA ASN A 477 5.59 29.31 11.70
C ASN A 477 5.70 30.70 11.09
N ASN A 478 4.60 31.31 10.65
CA ASN A 478 4.57 32.61 9.97
C ASN A 478 5.55 32.66 8.78
N PHE A 479 5.52 31.65 7.92
CA PHE A 479 6.29 31.66 6.69
C PHE A 479 5.57 32.46 5.61
N THR A 480 6.34 33.14 4.76
CA THR A 480 5.83 33.96 3.67
C THR A 480 6.01 33.25 2.34
N MET A 481 5.11 33.55 1.38
CA MET A 481 5.26 33.05 0.02
C MET A 481 6.43 33.77 -0.67
N PRO A 482 7.45 33.01 -1.18
CA PRO A 482 8.54 33.62 -1.92
C PRO A 482 8.10 34.10 -3.31
N GLU A 483 8.77 35.12 -3.83
CA GLU A 483 8.71 35.49 -5.23
C GLU A 483 9.75 34.69 -6.02
N ILE A 484 9.33 33.99 -7.06
CA ILE A 484 10.20 33.15 -7.88
C ILE A 484 10.63 33.92 -9.13
N SER A 485 11.93 34.09 -9.32
CA SER A 485 12.50 34.76 -10.50
C SER A 485 13.65 33.94 -11.09
N ASP A 486 13.99 34.22 -12.33
CA ASP A 486 15.08 33.61 -13.09
C ASP A 486 16.31 34.54 -13.26
N ASN A 487 16.34 35.64 -12.50
CA ASN A 487 17.38 36.66 -12.61
C ASN A 487 18.71 36.32 -11.91
N GLY A 488 18.83 35.10 -11.36
CA GLY A 488 20.05 34.64 -10.67
C GLY A 488 20.32 35.34 -9.32
N LYS A 489 19.30 35.98 -8.72
CA LYS A 489 19.40 36.67 -7.42
C LYS A 489 18.66 35.90 -6.34
N ILE A 490 19.29 35.73 -5.18
CA ILE A 490 18.66 35.27 -3.94
C ILE A 490 18.66 36.41 -2.95
N GLU A 491 17.49 36.91 -2.56
CA GLU A 491 17.31 37.98 -1.61
C GLU A 491 16.37 37.54 -0.49
N ILE A 492 16.88 37.49 0.72
CA ILE A 492 16.09 37.05 1.89
C ILE A 492 16.23 38.19 2.94
N THR A 493 15.09 38.75 3.33
CA THR A 493 15.01 39.71 4.43
C THR A 493 14.51 38.99 5.68
N ASP A 494 15.15 39.24 6.82
CA ASP A 494 14.83 38.62 8.11
C ASP A 494 14.79 37.07 8.01
N GLY A 495 15.79 36.49 7.34
CA GLY A 495 15.88 35.04 7.10
C GLY A 495 15.99 34.24 8.39
N ARG A 496 15.18 33.16 8.51
CA ARG A 496 15.15 32.29 9.68
C ARG A 496 15.44 30.86 9.26
N HIS A 497 16.16 30.11 10.09
CA HIS A 497 16.41 28.70 9.83
C HIS A 497 15.30 27.84 10.46
N PRO A 498 14.43 27.17 9.68
CA PRO A 498 13.20 26.55 10.19
C PRO A 498 13.46 25.45 11.23
N VAL A 499 14.52 24.65 11.06
CA VAL A 499 14.86 23.57 11.98
C VAL A 499 15.46 24.11 13.27
N VAL A 500 16.42 25.04 13.18
CA VAL A 500 17.07 25.63 14.35
C VAL A 500 16.07 26.39 15.20
N GLU A 501 15.18 27.16 14.59
CA GLU A 501 14.10 27.88 15.26
C GLU A 501 13.17 26.92 16.03
N LYS A 502 12.72 25.84 15.38
CA LYS A 502 11.83 24.82 15.99
C LYS A 502 12.52 24.01 17.10
N MET A 503 13.86 23.82 17.02
CA MET A 503 14.66 23.13 18.05
C MET A 503 14.99 24.03 19.25
N SER A 504 15.10 25.34 19.06
CA SER A 504 15.49 26.33 20.08
C SER A 504 14.32 26.66 21.00
N LYS A 505 14.05 25.80 21.99
CA LYS A 505 12.91 25.99 22.90
C LYS A 505 13.02 27.22 23.84
N ASN A 506 14.22 27.75 24.09
CA ASN A 506 14.48 28.75 25.15
C ASN A 506 15.22 30.00 24.65
N SER A 507 15.50 30.15 23.36
CA SER A 507 16.16 31.33 22.78
C SER A 507 15.41 31.79 21.53
N MET A 508 15.22 33.10 21.41
CA MET A 508 14.70 33.65 20.14
C MET A 508 15.75 33.47 19.06
N PHE A 509 15.32 33.00 17.89
CA PHE A 509 16.15 32.98 16.69
C PHE A 509 16.38 34.44 16.25
N VAL A 510 17.61 34.78 15.95
CA VAL A 510 17.95 36.11 15.42
C VAL A 510 17.94 36.02 13.90
N PRO A 511 17.02 36.72 13.22
CA PRO A 511 16.95 36.70 11.75
C PRO A 511 18.20 37.38 11.13
N ASN A 512 18.52 36.95 9.91
CA ASN A 512 19.64 37.53 9.14
C ASN A 512 19.19 37.76 7.70
N ASP A 513 19.66 38.89 7.13
CA ASP A 513 19.50 39.18 5.73
C ASP A 513 20.54 38.43 4.90
N THR A 514 20.12 37.97 3.71
CA THR A 514 21.01 37.28 2.77
C THR A 514 20.78 37.82 1.36
N LEU A 515 21.85 38.25 0.72
CA LEU A 515 21.87 38.68 -0.66
C LEU A 515 22.94 37.90 -1.41
N LEU A 516 22.56 37.16 -2.43
CA LEU A 516 23.46 36.45 -3.34
C LEU A 516 23.07 36.76 -4.79
N ASN A 517 24.04 36.93 -5.66
CA ASN A 517 23.83 37.14 -7.09
C ASN A 517 24.94 36.49 -7.91
N ASN A 518 24.82 36.53 -9.24
CA ASN A 518 25.83 35.96 -10.13
C ASN A 518 27.03 36.87 -10.37
N ASP A 519 26.98 38.14 -9.94
CA ASP A 519 27.99 39.17 -10.22
C ASP A 519 28.97 39.37 -9.05
N ASP A 520 28.56 40.10 -8.02
CA ASP A 520 29.44 40.60 -6.97
C ASP A 520 29.32 39.84 -5.63
N ASP A 521 28.11 39.38 -5.30
CA ASP A 521 27.83 38.76 -4.00
C ASP A 521 27.77 37.24 -4.15
N ARG A 522 28.90 36.57 -3.96
CA ARG A 522 29.04 35.12 -4.09
C ARG A 522 29.39 34.48 -2.75
N MET A 523 28.83 33.29 -2.53
CA MET A 523 29.25 32.44 -1.43
C MET A 523 30.34 31.47 -1.93
N ILE A 524 31.45 31.40 -1.23
CA ILE A 524 32.59 30.52 -1.53
C ILE A 524 32.55 29.32 -0.58
#